data_e19d0650b738db37c50d0f1df58a1c14
#
_entry.id   e19d0650b738db37c50d0f1df58a1c14
#
_cell.length_a   1.000
_cell.length_b   1.000
_cell.length_c   1.000
_cell.angle_alpha   90.00
_cell.angle_beta   90.00
_cell.angle_gamma   90.00
#
_symmetry.space_group_name_H-M   'P 1'
#
loop_
_entity.id
_entity.type
_entity.pdbx_description
1 polymer ?
#
loop_
_entity_poly.entity_id
_entity_poly.type
_entity_poly.pdbx_seq_one_letter_code
_entity_poly.pdbx_strand_id
1 'polypeptide(L)'
;LITAGVGKLILIDGDIVELSNLHRQPLYGADDLNRLKVEVAKERLEQLNNKAVIVPIDKYLNEENGMSFIQDANVIIDATDNIQARQLIDKFSKEANVPMVYGGLFRYEGQVAVLNVNGSSGYCELFPEPPSGGDTCADAGVLGMLPGIIGNIQAFEAVKFIVGITPNLVGKLLVYDGMSHITQTIEL
;
A
#
# COMPACT_ATOMS: atom_id res chain seq x y z
N LEU A 1 -2.21 9.30 -6.89
CA LEU A 1 -2.10 8.50 -8.12
C LEU A 1 -3.04 9.00 -9.21
N ILE A 2 -4.35 9.01 -8.99
CA ILE A 2 -5.35 9.36 -10.01
C ILE A 2 -5.19 10.80 -10.51
N THR A 3 -4.93 11.74 -9.62
CA THR A 3 -4.63 13.15 -9.97
C THR A 3 -3.26 13.32 -10.64
N ALA A 4 -2.34 12.38 -10.45
CA ALA A 4 -1.05 12.34 -11.13
C ALA A 4 -1.11 11.71 -12.54
N GLY A 5 -2.30 11.23 -12.97
CA GLY A 5 -2.48 10.72 -14.33
C GLY A 5 -2.38 9.19 -14.48
N VAL A 6 -2.43 8.43 -13.39
CA VAL A 6 -2.55 6.96 -13.45
C VAL A 6 -3.87 6.61 -14.14
N GLY A 7 -3.80 5.89 -15.27
CA GLY A 7 -4.95 5.63 -16.13
C GLY A 7 -5.92 4.57 -15.61
N LYS A 8 -5.40 3.59 -14.85
CA LYS A 8 -6.22 2.51 -14.27
C LYS A 8 -5.76 2.22 -12.84
N LEU A 9 -6.70 2.11 -11.93
CA LEU A 9 -6.47 1.72 -10.54
C LEU A 9 -7.40 0.56 -10.17
N ILE A 10 -6.84 -0.54 -9.72
CA ILE A 10 -7.57 -1.68 -9.18
C ILE A 10 -7.51 -1.56 -7.66
N LEU A 11 -8.67 -1.54 -7.01
CA LEU A 11 -8.82 -1.45 -5.57
C LEU A 11 -9.32 -2.80 -5.05
N ILE A 12 -8.55 -3.45 -4.19
CA ILE A 12 -8.88 -4.76 -3.63
C ILE A 12 -9.00 -4.60 -2.12
N ASP A 13 -10.20 -4.68 -1.59
CA ASP A 13 -10.50 -4.56 -0.15
C ASP A 13 -11.89 -5.14 0.11
N GLY A 14 -11.99 -6.13 1.00
CA GLY A 14 -13.26 -6.76 1.40
C GLY A 14 -13.95 -6.09 2.60
N ASP A 15 -13.41 -4.97 3.10
CA ASP A 15 -13.95 -4.30 4.29
C ASP A 15 -15.04 -3.29 3.97
N ILE A 16 -15.81 -3.00 5.01
CA ILE A 16 -16.71 -1.84 5.06
C ILE A 16 -16.04 -0.66 5.77
N VAL A 17 -16.56 0.52 5.57
CA VAL A 17 -16.15 1.73 6.29
C VAL A 17 -16.65 1.67 7.74
N GLU A 18 -15.72 1.75 8.68
CA GLU A 18 -16.00 1.74 10.11
C GLU A 18 -15.61 3.08 10.77
N LEU A 19 -16.26 3.43 11.87
CA LEU A 19 -15.96 4.64 12.63
C LEU A 19 -14.49 4.67 13.11
N SER A 20 -13.97 3.51 13.48
CA SER A 20 -12.57 3.31 13.89
C SER A 20 -11.55 3.62 12.79
N ASN A 21 -11.96 3.69 11.53
CA ASN A 21 -11.07 3.98 10.41
C ASN A 21 -10.94 5.47 10.12
N LEU A 22 -11.97 6.29 10.41
CA LEU A 22 -12.08 7.66 9.92
C LEU A 22 -10.94 8.59 10.37
N HIS A 23 -10.32 8.31 11.52
CA HIS A 23 -9.22 9.13 12.03
C HIS A 23 -7.94 9.03 11.18
N ARG A 24 -7.80 7.97 10.36
CA ARG A 24 -6.61 7.71 9.53
C ARG A 24 -6.89 7.46 8.05
N GLN A 25 -8.14 7.33 7.66
CA GLN A 25 -8.56 7.07 6.27
C GLN A 25 -9.42 8.23 5.76
N PRO A 26 -8.81 9.40 5.40
CA PRO A 26 -9.54 10.62 5.07
C PRO A 26 -10.34 10.53 3.76
N LEU A 27 -10.22 9.44 3.03
CA LEU A 27 -11.04 9.17 1.86
C LEU A 27 -12.51 8.92 2.22
N TYR A 28 -12.79 8.49 3.46
CA TYR A 28 -14.12 8.15 3.96
C TYR A 28 -14.63 9.18 4.96
N GLY A 29 -15.94 9.35 5.02
CA GLY A 29 -16.63 10.23 5.97
C GLY A 29 -17.69 9.49 6.79
N ALA A 30 -18.34 10.20 7.72
CA ALA A 30 -19.37 9.62 8.59
C ALA A 30 -20.59 9.08 7.80
N ASP A 31 -20.90 9.68 6.66
CA ASP A 31 -22.01 9.26 5.80
C ASP A 31 -21.70 7.97 5.02
N ASP A 32 -20.43 7.51 5.02
CA ASP A 32 -20.02 6.30 4.33
C ASP A 32 -20.02 5.06 5.23
N LEU A 33 -20.36 5.20 6.52
CA LEU A 33 -20.36 4.08 7.47
C LEU A 33 -21.19 2.90 6.95
N ASN A 34 -20.64 1.68 7.12
CA ASN A 34 -21.20 0.40 6.67
C ASN A 34 -21.27 0.21 5.14
N ARG A 35 -20.76 1.13 4.35
CA ARG A 35 -20.60 0.93 2.91
C ARG A 35 -19.29 0.22 2.61
N LEU A 36 -19.21 -0.50 1.49
CA LEU A 36 -17.96 -1.13 1.02
C LEU A 36 -16.88 -0.07 0.75
N LYS A 37 -15.69 -0.26 1.30
CA LYS A 37 -14.56 0.67 1.13
C LYS A 37 -14.24 0.91 -0.34
N VAL A 38 -14.18 -0.14 -1.15
CA VAL A 38 -13.82 -0.05 -2.57
C VAL A 38 -14.85 0.73 -3.39
N GLU A 39 -16.14 0.64 -3.05
CA GLU A 39 -17.19 1.37 -3.77
C GLU A 39 -17.15 2.87 -3.44
N VAL A 40 -17.02 3.22 -2.16
CA VAL A 40 -16.87 4.62 -1.74
C VAL A 40 -15.60 5.22 -2.33
N ALA A 41 -14.49 4.47 -2.31
CA ALA A 41 -13.23 4.91 -2.89
C ALA A 41 -13.38 5.18 -4.40
N LYS A 42 -14.04 4.28 -5.13
CA LYS A 42 -14.33 4.47 -6.56
C LYS A 42 -15.09 5.76 -6.80
N GLU A 43 -16.22 5.98 -6.13
CA GLU A 43 -17.05 7.19 -6.28
C GLU A 43 -16.22 8.48 -6.08
N ARG A 44 -15.38 8.51 -5.04
CA ARG A 44 -14.54 9.68 -4.72
C ARG A 44 -13.43 9.90 -5.73
N LEU A 45 -12.79 8.82 -6.19
CA LEU A 45 -11.69 8.91 -7.14
C LEU A 45 -12.17 9.29 -8.56
N GLU A 46 -13.33 8.81 -8.98
CA GLU A 46 -13.95 9.21 -10.26
C GLU A 46 -14.31 10.70 -10.30
N GLN A 47 -14.65 11.30 -9.14
CA GLN A 47 -14.86 12.76 -9.04
C GLN A 47 -13.56 13.55 -9.21
N LEU A 48 -12.41 12.98 -8.80
CA LEU A 48 -11.10 13.63 -8.95
C LEU A 48 -10.55 13.57 -10.37
N ASN A 49 -10.82 12.47 -11.08
CA ASN A 49 -10.39 12.28 -12.47
C ASN A 49 -11.33 11.30 -13.18
N ASN A 50 -12.25 11.83 -13.96
CA ASN A 50 -13.25 11.05 -14.70
C ASN A 50 -12.69 10.30 -15.93
N LYS A 51 -11.41 10.48 -16.25
CA LYS A 51 -10.74 9.75 -17.35
C LYS A 51 -10.06 8.48 -16.88
N ALA A 52 -9.82 8.33 -15.58
CA ALA A 52 -9.22 7.16 -15.01
C ALA A 52 -10.25 6.03 -14.85
N VAL A 53 -9.81 4.79 -15.07
CA VAL A 53 -10.62 3.59 -14.85
C VAL A 53 -10.39 3.10 -13.43
N ILE A 54 -11.41 3.12 -12.59
CA ILE A 54 -11.36 2.60 -11.23
C ILE A 54 -12.11 1.27 -11.18
N VAL A 55 -11.41 0.21 -10.83
CA VAL A 55 -11.96 -1.15 -10.74
C VAL A 55 -12.04 -1.55 -9.26
N PRO A 56 -13.22 -1.51 -8.64
CA PRO A 56 -13.41 -1.97 -7.28
C PRO A 56 -13.55 -3.49 -7.25
N ILE A 57 -12.86 -4.15 -6.32
CA ILE A 57 -12.94 -5.59 -6.06
C ILE A 57 -13.24 -5.77 -4.58
N ASP A 58 -14.48 -6.09 -4.26
CA ASP A 58 -14.96 -6.39 -2.91
C ASP A 58 -14.56 -7.83 -2.53
N LYS A 59 -13.28 -8.03 -2.27
CA LYS A 59 -12.72 -9.32 -1.85
C LYS A 59 -11.45 -9.13 -1.07
N TYR A 60 -11.18 -10.06 -0.15
CA TYR A 60 -9.85 -10.22 0.43
C TYR A 60 -8.96 -11.00 -0.52
N LEU A 61 -7.69 -10.60 -0.56
CA LEU A 61 -6.65 -11.35 -1.27
C LEU A 61 -6.44 -12.71 -0.58
N ASN A 62 -6.39 -13.77 -1.37
CA ASN A 62 -6.11 -15.12 -0.91
C ASN A 62 -5.34 -15.93 -1.98
N GLU A 63 -5.00 -17.19 -1.67
CA GLU A 63 -4.25 -18.08 -2.55
C GLU A 63 -4.96 -18.35 -3.89
N GLU A 64 -6.29 -18.35 -3.92
CA GLU A 64 -7.07 -18.68 -5.11
C GLU A 64 -7.19 -17.50 -6.10
N ASN A 65 -7.24 -16.27 -5.58
CA ASN A 65 -7.55 -15.08 -6.39
C ASN A 65 -6.34 -14.17 -6.64
N GLY A 66 -5.28 -14.27 -5.83
CA GLY A 66 -4.20 -13.30 -5.82
C GLY A 66 -3.51 -13.13 -7.17
N MET A 67 -3.16 -14.21 -7.84
CA MET A 67 -2.53 -14.14 -9.16
C MET A 67 -3.41 -13.41 -10.18
N SER A 68 -4.72 -13.69 -10.20
CA SER A 68 -5.65 -13.07 -11.15
C SER A 68 -5.82 -11.56 -10.96
N PHE A 69 -5.56 -11.05 -9.74
CA PHE A 69 -5.64 -9.62 -9.45
C PHE A 69 -4.34 -8.88 -9.77
N ILE A 70 -3.20 -9.58 -9.73
CA ILE A 70 -1.86 -8.98 -9.74
C ILE A 70 -1.19 -9.08 -11.11
N GLN A 71 -1.37 -10.18 -11.85
CA GLN A 71 -0.57 -10.51 -13.04
C GLN A 71 -0.55 -9.45 -14.15
N ASP A 72 -1.62 -8.65 -14.27
CA ASP A 72 -1.75 -7.63 -15.32
C ASP A 72 -1.45 -6.20 -14.81
N ALA A 73 -0.98 -6.07 -13.57
CA ALA A 73 -0.62 -4.77 -13.00
C ALA A 73 0.78 -4.34 -13.45
N ASN A 74 1.00 -3.03 -13.57
CA ASN A 74 2.34 -2.47 -13.78
C ASN A 74 3.12 -2.33 -12.48
N VAL A 75 2.40 -2.13 -11.36
CA VAL A 75 2.96 -1.98 -10.02
C VAL A 75 1.86 -2.27 -8.99
N ILE A 76 2.24 -2.88 -7.89
CA ILE A 76 1.38 -3.13 -6.73
C ILE A 76 1.74 -2.14 -5.64
N ILE A 77 0.75 -1.59 -4.95
CA ILE A 77 0.95 -0.80 -3.74
C ILE A 77 0.38 -1.59 -2.58
N ASP A 78 1.25 -1.97 -1.65
CA ASP A 78 0.85 -2.63 -0.41
C ASP A 78 0.38 -1.58 0.60
N ALA A 79 -0.92 -1.53 0.84
CA ALA A 79 -1.56 -0.72 1.85
C ALA A 79 -2.22 -1.58 2.95
N THR A 80 -1.75 -2.82 3.11
CA THR A 80 -2.30 -3.77 4.09
C THR A 80 -1.75 -3.51 5.50
N ASP A 81 -2.53 -3.88 6.50
CA ASP A 81 -2.18 -3.81 7.91
C ASP A 81 -1.93 -5.18 8.56
N ASN A 82 -1.96 -6.24 7.77
CA ASN A 82 -1.71 -7.60 8.26
C ASN A 82 -0.61 -8.32 7.48
N ILE A 83 0.12 -9.16 8.19
CA ILE A 83 1.31 -9.85 7.66
C ILE A 83 0.93 -10.90 6.62
N GLN A 84 -0.17 -11.63 6.81
CA GLN A 84 -0.58 -12.69 5.88
C GLN A 84 -0.91 -12.14 4.50
N ALA A 85 -1.69 -11.05 4.42
CA ALA A 85 -1.99 -10.40 3.14
C ALA A 85 -0.70 -9.89 2.47
N ARG A 86 0.21 -9.32 3.24
CA ARG A 86 1.51 -8.82 2.75
C ARG A 86 2.39 -9.93 2.19
N GLN A 87 2.46 -11.09 2.86
CA GLN A 87 3.18 -12.26 2.37
C GLN A 87 2.58 -12.80 1.07
N LEU A 88 1.24 -12.79 0.93
CA LEU A 88 0.57 -13.17 -0.31
C LEU A 88 0.87 -12.19 -1.45
N ILE A 89 0.86 -10.88 -1.17
CA ILE A 89 1.24 -9.86 -2.16
C ILE A 89 2.68 -10.08 -2.61
N ASP A 90 3.61 -10.29 -1.68
CA ASP A 90 5.02 -10.55 -1.98
C ASP A 90 5.20 -11.78 -2.89
N LYS A 91 4.54 -12.89 -2.53
CA LYS A 91 4.55 -14.13 -3.30
C LYS A 91 4.08 -13.90 -4.74
N PHE A 92 2.88 -13.35 -4.92
CA PHE A 92 2.32 -13.16 -6.25
C PHE A 92 3.02 -12.05 -7.05
N SER A 93 3.51 -11.02 -6.41
CA SER A 93 4.38 -10.00 -7.00
C SER A 93 5.62 -10.64 -7.63
N LYS A 94 6.29 -11.53 -6.90
CA LYS A 94 7.47 -12.26 -7.35
C LYS A 94 7.14 -13.23 -8.50
N GLU A 95 6.08 -14.02 -8.34
CA GLU A 95 5.63 -14.97 -9.37
C GLU A 95 5.20 -14.29 -10.68
N ALA A 96 4.49 -13.17 -10.60
CA ALA A 96 4.04 -12.40 -11.75
C ALA A 96 5.13 -11.46 -12.32
N ASN A 97 6.26 -11.31 -11.62
CA ASN A 97 7.30 -10.32 -11.93
C ASN A 97 6.73 -8.88 -12.00
N VAL A 98 5.85 -8.53 -11.07
CA VAL A 98 5.24 -7.21 -10.93
C VAL A 98 5.81 -6.53 -9.69
N PRO A 99 6.40 -5.34 -9.79
CA PRO A 99 6.97 -4.64 -8.65
C PRO A 99 5.97 -4.38 -7.53
N MET A 100 6.44 -4.49 -6.27
CA MET A 100 5.66 -4.16 -5.08
C MET A 100 6.24 -2.92 -4.40
N VAL A 101 5.43 -1.89 -4.24
CA VAL A 101 5.76 -0.75 -3.38
C VAL A 101 5.22 -1.03 -1.98
N TYR A 102 6.11 -1.52 -1.13
CA TYR A 102 5.84 -1.83 0.27
C TYR A 102 5.63 -0.55 1.09
N GLY A 103 4.67 -0.57 2.00
CA GLY A 103 4.46 0.43 3.03
C GLY A 103 4.20 -0.22 4.38
N GLY A 104 4.99 0.14 5.40
CA GLY A 104 4.83 -0.31 6.78
C GLY A 104 4.67 0.86 7.72
N LEU A 105 3.86 0.66 8.79
CA LEU A 105 3.62 1.67 9.82
C LEU A 105 3.76 1.02 11.19
N PHE A 106 4.42 1.71 12.12
CA PHE A 106 4.46 1.32 13.51
C PHE A 106 4.56 2.55 14.40
N ARG A 107 3.55 2.80 15.24
CA ARG A 107 3.47 3.96 16.14
C ARG A 107 3.68 5.30 15.41
N TYR A 108 4.91 5.82 15.43
CA TYR A 108 5.30 7.10 14.81
C TYR A 108 6.25 6.92 13.64
N GLU A 109 6.60 5.68 13.30
CA GLU A 109 7.53 5.37 12.23
C GLU A 109 6.81 4.79 11.02
N GLY A 110 7.33 5.09 9.84
CA GLY A 110 6.88 4.53 8.59
C GLY A 110 8.03 4.04 7.72
N GLN A 111 7.77 3.04 6.93
CA GLN A 111 8.76 2.43 6.04
C GLN A 111 8.22 2.34 4.62
N VAL A 112 9.08 2.54 3.62
CA VAL A 112 8.75 2.36 2.21
C VAL A 112 9.92 1.72 1.49
N ALA A 113 9.64 0.74 0.63
CA ALA A 113 10.62 0.13 -0.27
C ALA A 113 9.96 -0.26 -1.60
N VAL A 114 10.77 -0.40 -2.65
CA VAL A 114 10.33 -0.99 -3.91
C VAL A 114 10.98 -2.36 -4.04
N LEU A 115 10.16 -3.40 -4.00
CA LEU A 115 10.55 -4.78 -3.86
C LEU A 115 10.23 -5.59 -5.13
N ASN A 116 10.88 -6.77 -5.26
CA ASN A 116 10.67 -7.71 -6.36
C ASN A 116 10.97 -7.13 -7.76
N VAL A 117 12.00 -6.28 -7.85
CA VAL A 117 12.44 -5.67 -9.10
C VAL A 117 13.83 -6.16 -9.48
N ASN A 118 13.97 -6.76 -10.67
CA ASN A 118 15.28 -7.16 -11.23
C ASN A 118 16.17 -7.97 -10.26
N GLY A 119 15.55 -8.83 -9.45
CA GLY A 119 16.27 -9.64 -8.45
C GLY A 119 16.52 -8.94 -7.11
N SER A 120 15.91 -7.76 -6.87
CA SER A 120 15.90 -7.18 -5.52
C SER A 120 15.10 -8.05 -4.57
N SER A 121 15.41 -7.93 -3.28
CA SER A 121 14.73 -8.67 -2.22
C SER A 121 13.22 -8.43 -2.21
N GLY A 122 12.47 -9.46 -1.83
CA GLY A 122 11.05 -9.37 -1.52
C GLY A 122 10.81 -9.09 -0.04
N TYR A 123 9.54 -8.91 0.34
CA TYR A 123 9.15 -8.64 1.72
C TYR A 123 9.56 -9.79 2.66
N CYS A 124 9.30 -11.05 2.28
CA CYS A 124 9.63 -12.21 3.11
C CYS A 124 11.14 -12.43 3.29
N GLU A 125 11.96 -11.92 2.36
CA GLU A 125 13.42 -11.98 2.47
C GLU A 125 13.95 -10.91 3.43
N LEU A 126 13.32 -9.73 3.46
CA LEU A 126 13.68 -8.63 4.37
C LEU A 126 13.19 -8.87 5.80
N PHE A 127 12.04 -9.51 5.94
CA PHE A 127 11.38 -9.76 7.22
C PHE A 127 11.07 -11.26 7.37
N PRO A 128 12.11 -12.12 7.50
CA PRO A 128 11.94 -13.58 7.53
C PRO A 128 11.20 -14.07 8.78
N GLU A 129 11.28 -13.31 9.87
CA GLU A 129 10.53 -13.60 11.09
C GLU A 129 9.45 -12.55 11.26
N PRO A 130 8.16 -12.92 11.20
CA PRO A 130 7.09 -11.99 11.59
C PRO A 130 7.32 -11.58 13.05
N PRO A 131 7.07 -10.30 13.41
CA PRO A 131 7.25 -9.85 14.79
C PRO A 131 6.50 -10.79 15.75
N SER A 132 7.24 -11.57 16.51
CA SER A 132 6.70 -12.49 17.50
C SER A 132 6.36 -11.70 18.75
N GLY A 133 5.07 -11.59 19.08
CA GLY A 133 4.61 -11.10 20.39
C GLY A 133 4.67 -9.59 20.61
N GLY A 134 4.55 -8.81 19.56
CA GLY A 134 4.37 -7.36 19.67
C GLY A 134 2.93 -6.94 19.44
N ASP A 135 2.57 -5.78 19.96
CA ASP A 135 1.31 -5.11 19.63
C ASP A 135 1.15 -5.05 18.12
N THR A 136 0.01 -5.43 17.59
CA THR A 136 -0.32 -5.17 16.19
C THR A 136 -0.36 -3.66 15.96
N CYS A 137 -0.27 -3.20 14.71
CA CYS A 137 -0.46 -1.77 14.41
C CYS A 137 -1.78 -1.24 14.97
N ALA A 138 -2.79 -2.10 15.12
CA ALA A 138 -4.07 -1.77 15.74
C ALA A 138 -3.93 -1.57 17.26
N ASP A 139 -3.15 -2.41 17.95
CA ASP A 139 -2.96 -2.34 19.40
C ASP A 139 -2.03 -1.20 19.82
N ALA A 140 -0.98 -0.95 19.03
CA ALA A 140 0.00 0.11 19.31
C ALA A 140 -0.53 1.52 19.00
N GLY A 141 -1.61 1.62 18.24
CA GLY A 141 -2.14 2.87 17.70
C GLY A 141 -1.22 3.48 16.62
N VAL A 142 -1.82 4.16 15.65
CA VAL A 142 -1.09 4.89 14.61
C VAL A 142 -1.62 6.32 14.57
N LEU A 143 -0.71 7.29 14.58
CA LEU A 143 -1.07 8.68 14.40
C LEU A 143 -1.69 8.88 13.01
N GLY A 144 -2.93 9.40 12.94
CA GLY A 144 -3.73 9.42 11.71
C GLY A 144 -3.10 10.09 10.49
N MET A 145 -2.13 10.98 10.69
CA MET A 145 -1.39 11.64 9.61
C MET A 145 -0.29 10.76 9.00
N LEU A 146 0.26 9.81 9.76
CA LEU A 146 1.37 8.98 9.31
C LEU A 146 1.03 8.12 8.08
N PRO A 147 -0.13 7.43 8.00
CA PRO A 147 -0.54 6.73 6.79
C PRO A 147 -0.60 7.64 5.56
N GLY A 148 -1.02 8.90 5.76
CA GLY A 148 -1.03 9.89 4.67
C GLY A 148 0.37 10.23 4.16
N ILE A 149 1.35 10.37 5.04
CA ILE A 149 2.75 10.63 4.67
C ILE A 149 3.32 9.43 3.90
N ILE A 150 3.22 8.24 4.47
CA ILE A 150 3.77 7.01 3.89
C ILE A 150 3.05 6.64 2.58
N GLY A 151 1.72 6.74 2.53
CA GLY A 151 0.95 6.50 1.31
C GLY A 151 1.30 7.46 0.18
N ASN A 152 1.64 8.74 0.48
CA ASN A 152 2.13 9.66 -0.54
C ASN A 152 3.54 9.30 -1.01
N ILE A 153 4.44 8.84 -0.14
CA ILE A 153 5.77 8.35 -0.55
C ILE A 153 5.62 7.10 -1.43
N GLN A 154 4.76 6.14 -1.04
CA GLN A 154 4.46 4.96 -1.87
C GLN A 154 3.92 5.38 -3.25
N ALA A 155 2.97 6.30 -3.29
CA ALA A 155 2.41 6.79 -4.55
C ALA A 155 3.47 7.47 -5.43
N PHE A 156 4.39 8.21 -4.82
CA PHE A 156 5.49 8.86 -5.52
C PHE A 156 6.47 7.82 -6.12
N GLU A 157 6.83 6.78 -5.35
CA GLU A 157 7.67 5.69 -5.85
C GLU A 157 6.99 4.90 -6.98
N ALA A 158 5.69 4.61 -6.86
CA ALA A 158 4.94 3.95 -7.92
C ALA A 158 4.93 4.77 -9.21
N VAL A 159 4.72 6.08 -9.13
CA VAL A 159 4.77 6.97 -10.32
C VAL A 159 6.18 7.00 -10.89
N LYS A 160 7.22 7.16 -10.08
CA LYS A 160 8.62 7.13 -10.57
C LYS A 160 8.92 5.84 -11.31
N PHE A 161 8.49 4.71 -10.76
CA PHE A 161 8.69 3.41 -11.40
C PHE A 161 7.98 3.32 -12.75
N ILE A 162 6.69 3.70 -12.83
CA ILE A 162 5.89 3.66 -14.06
C ILE A 162 6.50 4.53 -15.18
N VAL A 163 7.03 5.70 -14.84
CA VAL A 163 7.60 6.63 -15.83
C VAL A 163 9.12 6.51 -16.00
N GLY A 164 9.76 5.55 -15.33
CA GLY A 164 11.20 5.28 -15.47
C GLY A 164 12.12 6.35 -14.86
N ILE A 165 11.67 7.06 -13.82
CA ILE A 165 12.48 8.07 -13.13
C ILE A 165 13.38 7.43 -12.06
N THR A 166 14.66 7.85 -12.04
CA THR A 166 15.64 7.50 -11.01
C THR A 166 16.19 8.75 -10.36
N PRO A 167 16.68 8.71 -9.09
CA PRO A 167 16.71 7.55 -8.20
C PRO A 167 15.33 7.14 -7.69
N ASN A 168 15.17 5.87 -7.34
CA ASN A 168 13.99 5.29 -6.70
C ASN A 168 14.44 4.40 -5.51
N LEU A 169 13.49 3.78 -4.83
CA LEU A 169 13.76 2.93 -3.66
C LEU A 169 13.96 1.44 -3.99
N VAL A 170 14.32 1.09 -5.22
CA VAL A 170 14.73 -0.28 -5.55
C VAL A 170 16.05 -0.60 -4.84
N GLY A 171 16.08 -1.69 -4.06
CA GLY A 171 17.23 -2.09 -3.26
C GLY A 171 17.49 -1.19 -2.04
N LYS A 172 16.48 -0.41 -1.61
CA LYS A 172 16.58 0.52 -0.48
C LYS A 172 15.32 0.48 0.37
N LEU A 173 15.51 0.63 1.68
CA LEU A 173 14.44 0.86 2.64
C LEU A 173 14.51 2.31 3.14
N LEU A 174 13.48 3.09 2.86
CA LEU A 174 13.28 4.39 3.46
C LEU A 174 12.58 4.20 4.80
N VAL A 175 13.14 4.80 5.85
CA VAL A 175 12.55 4.87 7.19
C VAL A 175 12.28 6.33 7.52
N TYR A 176 11.04 6.63 7.86
CA TYR A 176 10.59 7.95 8.29
C TYR A 176 10.23 7.92 9.77
N ASP A 177 10.86 8.76 10.56
CA ASP A 177 10.51 9.02 11.97
C ASP A 177 9.62 10.27 12.07
N GLY A 178 8.36 10.07 12.41
CA GLY A 178 7.37 11.15 12.54
C GLY A 178 7.56 12.02 13.79
N MET A 179 8.33 11.57 14.80
CA MET A 179 8.61 12.37 15.99
C MET A 179 9.67 13.43 15.74
N SER A 180 10.72 13.07 14.99
CA SER A 180 11.84 13.96 14.67
C SER A 180 11.77 14.56 13.27
N HIS A 181 10.86 14.04 12.41
CA HIS A 181 10.79 14.32 10.97
C HIS A 181 12.08 13.98 10.21
N ILE A 182 12.82 12.99 10.71
CA ILE A 182 14.03 12.50 10.04
C ILE A 182 13.66 11.38 9.08
N THR A 183 14.27 11.42 7.89
CA THR A 183 14.18 10.34 6.91
C THR A 183 15.57 9.74 6.72
N GLN A 184 15.65 8.42 6.81
CA GLN A 184 16.88 7.66 6.55
C GLN A 184 16.64 6.67 5.43
N THR A 185 17.67 6.36 4.65
CA THR A 185 17.64 5.33 3.62
C THR A 185 18.72 4.31 3.91
N ILE A 186 18.32 3.04 3.93
CA ILE A 186 19.17 1.87 4.21
C ILE A 186 19.30 1.09 2.91
N GLU A 187 20.50 0.74 2.49
CA GLU A 187 20.72 -0.18 1.37
C GLU A 187 20.35 -1.61 1.79
N LEU A 188 19.68 -2.36 0.92
CA LEU A 188 19.14 -3.71 1.15
C LEU A 188 20.00 -4.78 0.47
#